data_fe0ff5b87189c267641bff7ded8e91e4
#
_entry.id   fe0ff5b87189c267641bff7ded8e91e4
#
_cell.length_a   1.000
_cell.length_b   1.000
_cell.length_c   1.000
_cell.angle_alpha   90.00
_cell.angle_beta   90.00
_cell.angle_gamma   90.00
#
_symmetry.space_group_name_H-M   'P 1'
#
loop_
_entity.id
_entity.type
_entity.pdbx_description
1 polymer ?
#
loop_
_entity_poly.entity_id
_entity_poly.type
_entity_poly.pdbx_seq_one_letter_code
_entity_poly.pdbx_strand_id
1 'polypeptide(L)'
;LEILGAETDIRECENSLMALFDYDHFDVVQTLTKNRDIVYWCTRLSRSNEDERMDVEVAMRERNAGWILKRLAGDAAKPALAADELEEAKRQAHRLTSRATLAPGSTAAPRLTLDLESMAFSEGGHLNSNPKVRLPAGSFKRSKKGYEEIHVPPPEKRSVLPEELVSIRQLPSWAHAAFPNTTTLNPVQSKCYPVAFGSDEPMLLCAPTGAGKTNVAMLTILRELGKWRNEDTGAMDLTECKIVYVAPMKALVAEQANHFRSRLEPFGVVVNELTGDSQLTKAQIAETHVIVTTPEKWDVISRKSSDTSYTNLVRLLII
;
A
#
# COMPACT_ATOMS: atom_id res chain seq x y z
N LEU A 1 22.86 -14.18 -20.72
CA LEU A 1 24.21 -13.60 -20.81
C LEU A 1 24.70 -13.43 -22.26
N GLU A 2 24.45 -14.39 -23.12
CA GLU A 2 24.85 -14.32 -24.54
C GLU A 2 24.28 -13.08 -25.24
N ILE A 3 23.02 -12.77 -25.03
CA ILE A 3 22.36 -11.59 -25.58
C ILE A 3 22.98 -10.29 -25.04
N LEU A 4 23.27 -10.24 -23.74
CA LEU A 4 23.91 -9.08 -23.12
C LEU A 4 25.37 -8.90 -23.54
N GLY A 5 26.07 -9.98 -23.91
CA GLY A 5 27.45 -9.99 -24.36
C GLY A 5 27.66 -9.83 -25.86
N ALA A 6 26.59 -9.90 -26.67
CA ALA A 6 26.68 -9.75 -28.11
C ALA A 6 27.06 -8.31 -28.49
N GLU A 7 27.80 -8.11 -29.56
CA GLU A 7 28.19 -6.80 -30.09
C GLU A 7 27.07 -6.14 -30.91
N THR A 8 25.83 -6.25 -30.46
CA THR A 8 24.64 -5.72 -31.13
C THR A 8 24.27 -4.35 -30.58
N ASP A 9 23.56 -3.55 -31.36
CA ASP A 9 23.02 -2.27 -30.94
C ASP A 9 22.05 -2.46 -29.74
N ILE A 10 21.91 -1.41 -28.94
CA ILE A 10 21.04 -1.40 -27.75
C ILE A 10 19.61 -1.82 -28.08
N ARG A 11 19.07 -1.37 -29.20
CA ARG A 11 17.72 -1.71 -29.68
C ARG A 11 17.59 -3.18 -30.05
N GLU A 12 18.60 -3.76 -30.62
CA GLU A 12 18.61 -5.16 -31.03
C GLU A 12 18.73 -6.11 -29.83
N CYS A 13 19.52 -5.68 -28.83
CA CYS A 13 19.59 -6.34 -27.53
C CYS A 13 18.23 -6.28 -26.78
N GLU A 14 17.57 -5.13 -26.79
CA GLU A 14 16.26 -4.93 -26.19
C GLU A 14 15.19 -5.81 -26.85
N ASN A 15 15.14 -5.86 -28.18
CA ASN A 15 14.23 -6.72 -28.93
C ASN A 15 14.47 -8.21 -28.63
N SER A 16 15.71 -8.62 -28.53
CA SER A 16 16.08 -10.02 -28.22
C SER A 16 15.70 -10.40 -26.79
N LEU A 17 15.84 -9.48 -25.84
CA LEU A 17 15.40 -9.68 -24.46
C LEU A 17 13.87 -9.68 -24.35
N MET A 18 13.17 -8.83 -25.10
CA MET A 18 11.71 -8.83 -25.16
C MET A 18 11.14 -10.13 -25.73
N ALA A 19 11.80 -10.72 -26.70
CA ALA A 19 11.41 -12.04 -27.23
C ALA A 19 11.56 -13.19 -26.21
N LEU A 20 12.44 -13.01 -25.21
CA LEU A 20 12.69 -14.00 -24.14
C LEU A 20 11.80 -13.85 -22.91
N PHE A 21 11.47 -12.61 -22.57
CA PHE A 21 10.79 -12.28 -21.29
C PHE A 21 9.31 -11.94 -21.44
N ASP A 22 8.76 -11.93 -22.64
CA ASP A 22 7.43 -11.41 -22.97
C ASP A 22 7.24 -9.93 -22.65
N TYR A 23 6.22 -9.32 -23.24
CA TYR A 23 5.91 -7.88 -23.09
C TYR A 23 5.52 -7.47 -21.68
N ASP A 24 5.13 -8.41 -20.82
CA ASP A 24 4.72 -8.15 -19.44
C ASP A 24 5.90 -7.76 -18.52
N HIS A 25 7.14 -7.95 -18.96
CA HIS A 25 8.36 -7.67 -18.18
C HIS A 25 9.21 -6.53 -18.76
N PHE A 26 8.57 -5.55 -19.40
CA PHE A 26 9.25 -4.42 -20.02
C PHE A 26 10.23 -3.68 -19.10
N ASP A 27 9.86 -3.43 -17.85
CA ASP A 27 10.72 -2.75 -16.86
C ASP A 27 12.01 -3.53 -16.57
N VAL A 28 11.93 -4.85 -16.53
CA VAL A 28 13.10 -5.74 -16.33
C VAL A 28 14.01 -5.67 -17.55
N VAL A 29 13.45 -5.74 -18.75
CA VAL A 29 14.20 -5.64 -20.01
C VAL A 29 14.91 -4.31 -20.09
N GLN A 30 14.23 -3.20 -19.79
CA GLN A 30 14.81 -1.87 -19.79
C GLN A 30 15.95 -1.73 -18.77
N THR A 31 15.79 -2.31 -17.58
CA THR A 31 16.81 -2.30 -16.53
C THR A 31 18.03 -3.11 -16.94
N LEU A 32 17.85 -4.29 -17.54
CA LEU A 32 18.92 -5.14 -18.04
C LEU A 32 19.67 -4.48 -19.20
N THR A 33 18.97 -3.87 -20.13
CA THR A 33 19.56 -3.17 -21.27
C THR A 33 20.37 -1.94 -20.81
N LYS A 34 19.84 -1.16 -19.88
CA LYS A 34 20.52 0.02 -19.32
C LYS A 34 21.78 -0.33 -18.54
N ASN A 35 21.82 -1.48 -17.87
CA ASN A 35 22.94 -1.93 -17.07
C ASN A 35 23.70 -3.10 -17.74
N ARG A 36 23.56 -3.26 -19.04
CA ARG A 36 24.06 -4.37 -19.85
C ARG A 36 25.50 -4.76 -19.52
N ASP A 37 26.42 -3.80 -19.57
CA ASP A 37 27.85 -4.05 -19.36
C ASP A 37 28.15 -4.48 -17.92
N ILE A 38 27.50 -3.84 -16.95
CA ILE A 38 27.67 -4.19 -15.53
C ILE A 38 27.21 -5.62 -15.27
N VAL A 39 26.00 -5.95 -15.72
CA VAL A 39 25.40 -7.28 -15.51
C VAL A 39 26.23 -8.36 -16.21
N TYR A 40 26.64 -8.13 -17.46
CA TYR A 40 27.42 -9.07 -18.23
C TYR A 40 28.80 -9.35 -17.59
N TRP A 41 29.56 -8.28 -17.32
CA TRP A 41 30.93 -8.43 -16.83
C TRP A 41 30.99 -8.87 -15.36
N CYS A 42 30.14 -8.35 -14.49
CA CYS A 42 30.09 -8.81 -13.11
C CYS A 42 29.69 -10.29 -13.01
N THR A 43 28.77 -10.76 -13.86
CA THR A 43 28.37 -12.17 -13.86
C THR A 43 29.49 -13.06 -14.40
N ARG A 44 30.24 -12.62 -15.41
CA ARG A 44 31.43 -13.35 -15.90
C ARG A 44 32.52 -13.44 -14.85
N LEU A 45 32.83 -12.33 -14.17
CA LEU A 45 33.81 -12.32 -13.09
C LEU A 45 33.43 -13.22 -11.92
N SER A 46 32.15 -13.26 -11.57
CA SER A 46 31.67 -14.11 -10.46
C SER A 46 31.66 -15.61 -10.79
N ARG A 47 31.66 -15.98 -12.06
CA ARG A 47 31.65 -17.38 -12.54
C ARG A 47 33.02 -17.90 -12.98
N SER A 48 34.03 -17.02 -13.13
CA SER A 48 35.37 -17.39 -13.55
C SER A 48 36.20 -17.89 -12.35
N ASN A 49 37.01 -18.90 -12.59
CA ASN A 49 38.05 -19.37 -11.65
C ASN A 49 39.23 -18.39 -11.63
N GLU A 50 40.17 -18.54 -10.70
CA GLU A 50 41.30 -17.60 -10.54
C GLU A 50 42.14 -17.45 -11.82
N ASP A 51 42.36 -18.51 -12.57
CA ASP A 51 43.13 -18.50 -13.83
C ASP A 51 42.34 -17.80 -14.97
N GLU A 52 41.04 -18.01 -15.07
CA GLU A 52 40.13 -17.40 -16.07
C GLU A 52 39.86 -15.93 -15.77
N ARG A 53 40.02 -15.51 -14.53
CA ARG A 53 39.75 -14.13 -14.08
C ARG A 53 40.62 -13.11 -14.76
N MET A 54 41.91 -13.43 -14.93
CA MET A 54 42.85 -12.57 -15.65
C MET A 54 42.44 -12.34 -17.11
N ASP A 55 42.00 -13.39 -17.78
CA ASP A 55 41.54 -13.30 -19.17
C ASP A 55 40.28 -12.43 -19.28
N VAL A 56 39.37 -12.57 -18.33
CA VAL A 56 38.13 -11.75 -18.28
C VAL A 56 38.48 -10.27 -18.01
N GLU A 57 39.44 -9.97 -17.14
CA GLU A 57 39.90 -8.59 -16.87
C GLU A 57 40.59 -7.96 -18.08
N VAL A 58 41.37 -8.73 -18.86
CA VAL A 58 41.97 -8.28 -20.12
C VAL A 58 40.89 -7.94 -21.13
N ALA A 59 39.91 -8.85 -21.34
CA ALA A 59 38.80 -8.66 -22.24
C ALA A 59 37.92 -7.43 -21.83
N MET A 60 37.76 -7.17 -20.54
CA MET A 60 37.03 -5.98 -20.04
C MET A 60 37.79 -4.69 -20.42
N ARG A 61 39.10 -4.68 -20.39
CA ARG A 61 39.88 -3.51 -20.76
C ARG A 61 39.84 -3.26 -22.29
N GLU A 62 39.87 -4.30 -23.09
CA GLU A 62 39.76 -4.23 -24.55
C GLU A 62 38.39 -3.69 -25.00
N ARG A 63 37.34 -4.02 -24.28
CA ARG A 63 35.98 -3.55 -24.56
C ARG A 63 35.58 -2.27 -23.82
N ASN A 64 36.52 -1.46 -23.38
CA ASN A 64 36.28 -0.21 -22.64
C ASN A 64 35.44 -0.35 -21.34
N ALA A 65 35.33 -1.55 -20.79
CA ALA A 65 34.60 -1.84 -19.53
C ALA A 65 35.50 -1.80 -18.27
N GLY A 66 36.77 -1.40 -18.40
CA GLY A 66 37.72 -1.33 -17.28
C GLY A 66 37.32 -0.39 -16.15
N TRP A 67 36.39 0.52 -16.38
CA TRP A 67 35.83 1.36 -15.34
C TRP A 67 35.03 0.55 -14.29
N ILE A 68 34.45 -0.60 -14.66
CA ILE A 68 33.74 -1.52 -13.74
C ILE A 68 34.75 -2.09 -12.72
N LEU A 69 35.93 -2.49 -13.14
CA LEU A 69 37.00 -2.96 -12.23
C LEU A 69 37.41 -1.90 -11.24
N LYS A 70 37.56 -0.63 -11.70
CA LYS A 70 37.88 0.50 -10.82
C LYS A 70 36.78 0.74 -9.79
N ARG A 71 35.53 0.57 -10.18
CA ARG A 71 34.35 0.72 -9.29
C ARG A 71 34.29 -0.40 -8.25
N LEU A 72 34.51 -1.66 -8.66
CA LEU A 72 34.61 -2.81 -7.76
C LEU A 72 35.78 -2.68 -6.78
N ALA A 73 36.95 -2.21 -7.25
CA ALA A 73 38.09 -1.95 -6.39
C ALA A 73 37.88 -0.77 -5.45
N GLY A 74 37.15 0.27 -5.87
CA GLY A 74 36.77 1.42 -5.06
C GLY A 74 35.79 1.06 -3.95
N ASP A 75 34.85 0.15 -4.22
CA ASP A 75 33.92 -0.38 -3.21
C ASP A 75 34.62 -1.37 -2.26
N ALA A 76 35.62 -2.11 -2.72
CA ALA A 76 36.47 -2.97 -1.88
C ALA A 76 37.49 -2.19 -1.03
N ALA A 77 37.83 -0.96 -1.42
CA ALA A 77 38.72 -0.07 -0.68
C ALA A 77 38.03 0.79 0.39
N LYS A 78 36.72 0.73 0.49
CA LYS A 78 36.04 1.19 1.70
C LYS A 78 36.36 0.21 2.81
N PRO A 79 37.00 0.66 3.92
CA PRO A 79 37.27 -0.24 5.04
C PRO A 79 35.89 -0.85 5.42
N ALA A 80 35.86 -2.18 5.46
CA ALA A 80 34.74 -2.84 6.11
C ALA A 80 34.67 -2.23 7.51
N LEU A 81 33.63 -1.48 7.81
CA LEU A 81 33.37 -1.00 9.15
C LEU A 81 33.55 -2.21 10.06
N ALA A 82 34.40 -2.10 11.07
CA ALA A 82 34.63 -3.18 12.01
C ALA A 82 33.23 -3.66 12.47
N ALA A 83 33.07 -4.95 12.66
CA ALA A 83 31.77 -5.53 13.02
C ALA A 83 31.11 -4.78 14.20
N ASP A 84 31.93 -4.23 15.09
CA ASP A 84 31.52 -3.40 16.22
C ASP A 84 30.96 -2.04 15.78
N GLU A 85 31.53 -1.39 14.76
CA GLU A 85 31.03 -0.09 14.24
C GLU A 85 29.71 -0.27 13.46
N LEU A 86 29.55 -1.40 12.77
CA LEU A 86 28.29 -1.74 12.10
C LEU A 86 27.18 -2.05 13.11
N GLU A 87 27.52 -2.74 14.20
CA GLU A 87 26.61 -3.00 15.33
C GLU A 87 26.26 -1.71 16.06
N GLU A 88 27.21 -0.80 16.22
CA GLU A 88 27.00 0.49 16.87
C GLU A 88 26.18 1.44 16.00
N ALA A 89 26.40 1.45 14.68
CA ALA A 89 25.56 2.17 13.72
C ALA A 89 24.14 1.61 13.68
N LYS A 90 23.96 0.28 13.75
CA LYS A 90 22.63 -0.36 13.89
C LYS A 90 21.96 0.01 15.22
N ARG A 91 22.70 0.04 16.31
CA ARG A 91 22.19 0.47 17.63
C ARG A 91 21.84 1.96 17.66
N GLN A 92 22.61 2.83 16.98
CA GLN A 92 22.29 4.25 16.84
C GLN A 92 21.06 4.48 15.94
N ALA A 93 20.95 3.79 14.81
CA ALA A 93 19.78 3.83 13.95
C ALA A 93 18.52 3.34 14.71
N HIS A 94 18.65 2.30 15.51
CA HIS A 94 17.57 1.80 16.37
C HIS A 94 17.20 2.79 17.49
N ARG A 95 18.16 3.53 18.06
CA ARG A 95 17.91 4.59 19.03
C ARG A 95 17.26 5.83 18.43
N LEU A 96 17.59 6.18 17.18
CA LEU A 96 16.98 7.30 16.46
C LEU A 96 15.54 7.00 16.06
N THR A 97 15.25 5.78 15.58
CA THR A 97 13.88 5.32 15.30
C THR A 97 13.05 5.18 16.58
N SER A 98 13.64 4.73 17.68
CA SER A 98 12.97 4.63 18.97
C SER A 98 12.70 6.02 19.60
N ARG A 99 13.52 7.03 19.30
CA ARG A 99 13.38 8.40 19.85
C ARG A 99 12.36 9.22 19.08
N ALA A 100 12.15 8.94 17.79
CA ALA A 100 11.13 9.59 16.96
C ALA A 100 9.68 9.14 17.31
N THR A 101 9.53 8.04 18.08
CA THR A 101 8.23 7.49 18.48
C THR A 101 7.80 7.80 19.90
N LEU A 102 8.60 8.54 20.65
CA LEU A 102 8.29 8.92 22.04
C LEU A 102 7.95 10.41 22.14
N ALA A 103 6.77 10.79 21.63
CA ALA A 103 6.07 11.95 22.17
C ALA A 103 5.49 11.54 23.55
N PRO A 104 5.62 12.37 24.60
CA PRO A 104 5.12 12.02 25.92
C PRO A 104 3.59 11.92 25.88
N GLY A 105 3.07 10.69 26.07
CA GLY A 105 1.64 10.37 26.07
C GLY A 105 1.18 9.26 25.12
N SER A 106 2.05 8.72 24.26
CA SER A 106 1.70 7.62 23.36
C SER A 106 2.06 6.26 23.97
N THR A 107 1.05 5.51 24.40
CA THR A 107 1.15 4.08 24.76
C THR A 107 1.11 3.17 23.51
N ALA A 108 1.72 3.59 22.41
CA ALA A 108 1.82 2.74 21.22
C ALA A 108 2.87 1.66 21.45
N ALA A 109 2.46 0.40 21.42
CA ALA A 109 3.36 -0.73 21.39
C ALA A 109 4.37 -0.59 20.23
N PRO A 110 5.64 -1.01 20.39
CA PRO A 110 6.64 -0.90 19.36
C PRO A 110 6.12 -1.57 18.08
N ARG A 111 6.05 -0.81 16.99
CA ARG A 111 5.73 -1.36 15.66
C ARG A 111 6.90 -2.23 15.27
N LEU A 112 6.71 -3.54 15.28
CA LEU A 112 7.59 -4.48 14.59
C LEU A 112 7.52 -4.11 13.11
N THR A 113 8.56 -3.44 12.62
CA THR A 113 8.79 -3.34 11.17
C THR A 113 9.10 -4.75 10.69
N LEU A 114 8.17 -5.33 9.96
CA LEU A 114 8.39 -6.58 9.25
C LEU A 114 9.47 -6.34 8.20
N ASP A 115 10.66 -6.85 8.44
CA ASP A 115 11.72 -6.89 7.45
C ASP A 115 11.38 -7.98 6.44
N LEU A 116 10.76 -7.57 5.33
CA LEU A 116 10.35 -8.45 4.24
C LEU A 116 11.54 -9.18 3.60
N GLU A 117 12.73 -8.58 3.61
CA GLU A 117 13.94 -9.22 3.09
C GLU A 117 14.41 -10.35 4.01
N SER A 118 14.41 -10.16 5.31
CA SER A 118 14.77 -11.22 6.26
C SER A 118 13.77 -12.38 6.25
N MET A 119 12.49 -12.10 5.95
CA MET A 119 11.44 -13.13 5.82
C MET A 119 11.54 -13.90 4.49
N ALA A 120 11.92 -13.22 3.39
CA ALA A 120 11.97 -13.83 2.07
C ALA A 120 13.22 -14.70 1.86
N PHE A 121 14.34 -14.37 2.46
CA PHE A 121 15.64 -14.98 2.16
C PHE A 121 16.26 -15.80 3.29
N SER A 122 15.66 -15.86 4.48
CA SER A 122 16.11 -16.78 5.50
C SER A 122 15.77 -18.23 5.11
N GLU A 123 16.78 -18.97 4.67
CA GLU A 123 16.75 -20.41 4.38
C GLU A 123 15.98 -20.87 3.12
N GLY A 124 16.04 -20.11 2.02
CA GLY A 124 15.52 -20.58 0.72
C GLY A 124 13.99 -20.79 0.66
N GLY A 125 13.25 -20.13 1.55
CA GLY A 125 11.80 -20.15 1.55
C GLY A 125 11.22 -19.22 0.47
N HIS A 126 10.20 -19.68 -0.24
CA HIS A 126 9.40 -18.81 -1.11
C HIS A 126 8.54 -17.88 -0.27
N LEU A 127 8.25 -16.67 -0.76
CA LEU A 127 7.36 -15.67 -0.15
C LEU A 127 6.00 -16.23 0.34
N ASN A 128 5.52 -17.31 -0.31
CA ASN A 128 4.24 -17.97 0.01
C ASN A 128 4.38 -19.21 0.90
N SER A 129 5.58 -19.61 1.27
CA SER A 129 5.82 -20.75 2.16
C SER A 129 6.64 -20.31 3.35
N ASN A 130 5.98 -19.88 4.42
CA ASN A 130 6.66 -19.67 5.70
C ASN A 130 6.43 -20.89 6.61
N PRO A 131 7.32 -21.91 6.60
CA PRO A 131 7.18 -23.10 7.41
C PRO A 131 7.32 -22.84 8.92
N LYS A 132 7.72 -21.63 9.30
CA LYS A 132 8.02 -21.27 10.70
C LYS A 132 6.99 -20.34 11.35
N VAL A 133 5.78 -20.24 10.81
CA VAL A 133 4.70 -19.51 11.50
C VAL A 133 4.45 -20.19 12.85
N ARG A 134 4.87 -19.55 13.92
CA ARG A 134 4.56 -19.99 15.27
C ARG A 134 3.10 -19.74 15.53
N LEU A 135 2.35 -20.81 15.71
CA LEU A 135 0.95 -20.72 16.11
C LEU A 135 0.85 -20.18 17.54
N PRO A 136 -0.23 -19.46 17.88
CA PRO A 136 -0.49 -19.01 19.24
C PRO A 136 -0.51 -20.17 20.25
N ALA A 137 -0.22 -19.87 21.52
CA ALA A 137 -0.31 -20.85 22.58
C ALA A 137 -1.71 -21.47 22.64
N GLY A 138 -1.79 -22.80 22.88
CA GLY A 138 -3.06 -23.52 22.84
C GLY A 138 -3.52 -23.99 21.45
N SER A 139 -2.78 -23.64 20.37
CA SER A 139 -3.05 -24.21 19.06
C SER A 139 -2.61 -25.66 18.98
N PHE A 140 -3.36 -26.46 18.25
CA PHE A 140 -2.99 -27.85 17.97
C PHE A 140 -3.26 -28.24 16.53
N LYS A 141 -2.52 -29.23 16.05
CA LYS A 141 -2.57 -29.76 14.71
C LYS A 141 -2.92 -31.24 14.73
N ARG A 142 -3.85 -31.65 13.87
CA ARG A 142 -4.23 -33.06 13.70
C ARG A 142 -4.14 -33.42 12.22
N SER A 143 -3.42 -34.50 11.96
CA SER A 143 -3.35 -35.05 10.59
C SER A 143 -4.38 -36.18 10.47
N LYS A 144 -5.26 -36.10 9.48
CA LYS A 144 -6.26 -37.10 9.17
C LYS A 144 -6.09 -37.57 7.72
N LYS A 145 -6.69 -38.70 7.36
CA LYS A 145 -6.60 -39.23 6.00
C LYS A 145 -7.26 -38.26 5.01
N GLY A 146 -6.42 -37.58 4.20
CA GLY A 146 -6.88 -36.65 3.15
C GLY A 146 -6.94 -35.19 3.53
N TYR A 147 -6.73 -34.81 4.80
CA TYR A 147 -6.67 -33.40 5.22
C TYR A 147 -5.90 -33.21 6.51
N GLU A 148 -5.50 -31.98 6.75
CA GLU A 148 -4.85 -31.54 7.96
C GLU A 148 -5.74 -30.47 8.65
N GLU A 149 -5.99 -30.67 9.95
CA GLU A 149 -6.80 -29.77 10.76
C GLU A 149 -5.87 -28.98 11.68
N ILE A 150 -5.94 -27.66 11.60
CA ILE A 150 -5.21 -26.74 12.47
C ILE A 150 -6.24 -25.98 13.30
N HIS A 151 -6.20 -26.15 14.60
CA HIS A 151 -7.04 -25.41 15.53
C HIS A 151 -6.23 -24.26 16.13
N VAL A 152 -6.72 -23.05 15.95
CA VAL A 152 -6.14 -21.83 16.54
C VAL A 152 -7.18 -21.26 17.51
N PRO A 153 -6.86 -21.16 18.82
CA PRO A 153 -7.79 -20.60 19.79
C PRO A 153 -8.04 -19.11 19.50
N PRO A 154 -9.23 -18.61 19.84
CA PRO A 154 -9.50 -17.19 19.70
C PRO A 154 -8.54 -16.35 20.55
N PRO A 155 -8.15 -15.15 20.11
CA PRO A 155 -7.32 -14.26 20.91
C PRO A 155 -8.05 -13.86 22.20
N GLU A 156 -7.28 -13.62 23.26
CA GLU A 156 -7.83 -13.10 24.51
C GLU A 156 -8.54 -11.76 24.25
N LYS A 157 -9.78 -11.68 24.76
CA LYS A 157 -10.55 -10.45 24.67
C LYS A 157 -9.91 -9.41 25.58
N ARG A 158 -9.28 -8.38 25.00
CA ARG A 158 -8.87 -7.20 25.76
C ARG A 158 -10.13 -6.48 26.24
N SER A 159 -10.24 -6.28 27.55
CA SER A 159 -11.25 -5.38 28.10
C SER A 159 -10.89 -3.94 27.70
N VAL A 160 -11.69 -3.35 26.83
CA VAL A 160 -11.59 -1.92 26.48
C VAL A 160 -12.45 -1.18 27.49
N LEU A 161 -11.85 -0.22 28.18
CA LEU A 161 -12.59 0.60 29.13
C LEU A 161 -13.59 1.47 28.33
N PRO A 162 -14.85 1.61 28.79
CA PRO A 162 -15.85 2.45 28.14
C PRO A 162 -15.41 3.89 27.96
N GLU A 163 -14.54 4.39 28.82
CA GLU A 163 -13.97 5.74 28.80
C GLU A 163 -13.00 5.98 27.62
N GLU A 164 -12.48 4.91 27.02
CA GLU A 164 -11.61 4.98 25.84
C GLU A 164 -12.41 5.07 24.53
N LEU A 165 -13.74 4.92 24.59
CA LEU A 165 -14.58 4.94 23.40
C LEU A 165 -15.13 6.34 23.13
N VAL A 166 -14.99 6.78 21.89
CA VAL A 166 -15.54 8.05 21.43
C VAL A 166 -17.08 7.96 21.33
N SER A 167 -17.78 8.80 22.07
CA SER A 167 -19.23 8.93 21.97
C SER A 167 -19.62 9.66 20.67
N ILE A 168 -20.70 9.25 20.01
CA ILE A 168 -21.25 9.98 18.86
C ILE A 168 -21.60 11.44 19.22
N ARG A 169 -21.90 11.72 20.47
CA ARG A 169 -22.16 13.10 20.96
C ARG A 169 -20.93 14.02 20.89
N GLN A 170 -19.73 13.47 20.75
CA GLN A 170 -18.51 14.26 20.54
C GLN A 170 -18.37 14.76 19.10
N LEU A 171 -19.06 14.14 18.14
CA LEU A 171 -19.18 14.69 16.80
C LEU A 171 -20.09 15.92 16.82
N PRO A 172 -19.92 16.85 15.85
CA PRO A 172 -20.86 17.95 15.66
C PRO A 172 -22.29 17.42 15.49
N SER A 173 -23.26 18.12 16.04
CA SER A 173 -24.66 17.67 16.08
C SER A 173 -25.23 17.33 14.68
N TRP A 174 -24.79 18.07 13.66
CA TRP A 174 -25.21 17.83 12.29
C TRP A 174 -24.78 16.45 11.77
N ALA A 175 -23.63 15.93 12.22
CA ALA A 175 -23.08 14.65 11.77
C ALA A 175 -23.76 13.44 12.43
N HIS A 176 -24.53 13.61 13.48
CA HIS A 176 -25.17 12.51 14.22
C HIS A 176 -26.11 11.69 13.36
N ALA A 177 -26.79 12.32 12.39
CA ALA A 177 -27.73 11.65 11.49
C ALA A 177 -27.07 10.53 10.66
N ALA A 178 -25.76 10.62 10.43
CA ALA A 178 -25.02 9.57 9.71
C ALA A 178 -24.78 8.29 10.55
N PHE A 179 -25.04 8.30 11.86
CA PHE A 179 -24.83 7.16 12.75
C PHE A 179 -26.13 6.74 13.47
N PRO A 180 -27.18 6.33 12.72
CA PRO A 180 -28.41 5.89 13.33
C PRO A 180 -28.15 4.69 14.24
N ASN A 181 -28.77 4.67 15.41
CA ASN A 181 -28.67 3.58 16.39
C ASN A 181 -27.27 3.32 16.97
N THR A 182 -26.33 4.24 16.80
CA THR A 182 -24.97 4.11 17.35
C THR A 182 -24.79 5.17 18.42
N THR A 183 -24.43 4.76 19.64
CA THR A 183 -24.16 5.68 20.76
C THR A 183 -22.67 5.98 20.93
N THR A 184 -21.82 4.99 20.64
CA THR A 184 -20.37 5.06 20.77
C THR A 184 -19.70 4.37 19.58
N LEU A 185 -18.56 4.91 19.16
CA LEU A 185 -17.69 4.26 18.19
C LEU A 185 -17.04 3.03 18.84
N ASN A 186 -16.77 1.99 18.05
CA ASN A 186 -16.04 0.83 18.53
C ASN A 186 -14.55 1.16 18.77
N PRO A 187 -13.76 0.27 19.40
CA PRO A 187 -12.34 0.55 19.73
C PRO A 187 -11.49 0.95 18.53
N VAL A 188 -11.69 0.30 17.36
CA VAL A 188 -10.96 0.62 16.12
C VAL A 188 -11.34 2.00 15.61
N GLN A 189 -12.63 2.27 15.54
CA GLN A 189 -13.17 3.56 15.10
C GLN A 189 -12.75 4.70 16.03
N SER A 190 -12.83 4.48 17.35
CA SER A 190 -12.41 5.46 18.36
C SER A 190 -10.92 5.80 18.25
N LYS A 191 -10.09 4.79 18.00
CA LYS A 191 -8.66 5.00 17.80
C LYS A 191 -8.35 5.74 16.49
N CYS A 192 -9.14 5.53 15.45
CA CYS A 192 -8.97 6.22 14.17
C CYS A 192 -9.61 7.61 14.15
N TYR A 193 -10.55 7.90 15.04
CA TYR A 193 -11.34 9.14 15.07
C TYR A 193 -10.51 10.43 14.99
N PRO A 194 -9.41 10.61 15.75
CA PRO A 194 -8.62 11.84 15.69
C PRO A 194 -8.03 12.12 14.31
N VAL A 195 -7.66 11.08 13.57
CA VAL A 195 -7.14 11.21 12.21
C VAL A 195 -8.27 11.27 11.19
N ALA A 196 -9.23 10.33 11.27
CA ALA A 196 -10.30 10.22 10.28
C ALA A 196 -11.26 11.41 10.27
N PHE A 197 -11.52 12.04 11.42
CA PHE A 197 -12.43 13.17 11.55
C PHE A 197 -11.71 14.48 11.94
N GLY A 198 -10.55 14.39 12.57
CA GLY A 198 -9.82 15.56 13.10
C GLY A 198 -8.72 16.10 12.20
N SER A 199 -8.24 15.35 11.20
CA SER A 199 -7.15 15.79 10.31
C SER A 199 -7.44 15.48 8.85
N ASP A 200 -6.64 16.09 7.95
CA ASP A 200 -6.67 15.86 6.50
C ASP A 200 -5.52 14.94 6.05
N GLU A 201 -4.83 14.32 6.99
CA GLU A 201 -3.72 13.42 6.68
C GLU A 201 -4.20 12.12 6.03
N PRO A 202 -3.48 11.62 5.01
CA PRO A 202 -3.78 10.30 4.44
C PRO A 202 -3.59 9.21 5.51
N MET A 203 -4.52 8.25 5.54
CA MET A 203 -4.56 7.19 6.54
C MET A 203 -4.61 5.81 5.90
N LEU A 204 -3.81 4.88 6.38
CA LEU A 204 -3.92 3.46 6.07
C LEU A 204 -4.51 2.71 7.28
N LEU A 205 -5.70 2.12 7.08
CA LEU A 205 -6.37 1.32 8.10
C LEU A 205 -6.31 -0.17 7.77
N CYS A 206 -5.46 -0.90 8.48
CA CYS A 206 -5.37 -2.35 8.43
C CYS A 206 -6.16 -2.95 9.60
N ALA A 207 -7.33 -3.51 9.32
CA ALA A 207 -8.18 -4.14 10.32
C ALA A 207 -8.93 -5.33 9.71
N PRO A 208 -9.28 -6.37 10.50
CA PRO A 208 -10.00 -7.54 10.01
C PRO A 208 -11.40 -7.19 9.50
N THR A 209 -12.01 -8.11 8.78
CA THR A 209 -13.41 -8.00 8.37
C THR A 209 -14.31 -7.91 9.61
N GLY A 210 -15.34 -7.07 9.57
CA GLY A 210 -16.21 -6.83 10.71
C GLY A 210 -15.70 -5.81 11.74
N ALA A 211 -14.48 -5.31 11.63
CA ALA A 211 -13.92 -4.29 12.53
C ALA A 211 -14.56 -2.89 12.38
N GLY A 212 -15.50 -2.72 11.44
CA GLY A 212 -16.21 -1.46 11.23
C GLY A 212 -15.45 -0.43 10.40
N LYS A 213 -14.58 -0.86 9.46
CA LYS A 213 -13.84 0.01 8.54
C LYS A 213 -14.72 1.00 7.77
N THR A 214 -15.92 0.56 7.36
CA THR A 214 -16.88 1.41 6.63
C THR A 214 -17.35 2.62 7.47
N ASN A 215 -17.42 2.48 8.79
CA ASN A 215 -17.74 3.62 9.66
C ASN A 215 -16.56 4.60 9.76
N VAL A 216 -15.32 4.12 9.67
CA VAL A 216 -14.16 5.01 9.59
C VAL A 216 -14.18 5.77 8.27
N ALA A 217 -14.50 5.11 7.14
CA ALA A 217 -14.73 5.78 5.87
C ALA A 217 -15.87 6.83 5.95
N MET A 218 -16.95 6.54 6.68
CA MET A 218 -18.01 7.52 6.92
C MET A 218 -17.48 8.75 7.69
N LEU A 219 -16.62 8.56 8.68
CA LEU A 219 -16.02 9.68 9.42
C LEU A 219 -15.19 10.59 8.50
N THR A 220 -14.40 10.01 7.57
CA THR A 220 -13.63 10.81 6.59
C THR A 220 -14.56 11.54 5.60
N ILE A 221 -15.63 10.91 5.17
CA ILE A 221 -16.66 11.55 4.32
C ILE A 221 -17.28 12.73 5.05
N LEU A 222 -17.73 12.54 6.29
CA LEU A 222 -18.32 13.62 7.09
C LEU A 222 -17.31 14.75 7.37
N ARG A 223 -16.06 14.43 7.60
CA ARG A 223 -14.98 15.43 7.72
C ARG A 223 -14.92 16.30 6.47
N GLU A 224 -14.89 15.68 5.29
CA GLU A 224 -14.84 16.42 4.03
C GLU A 224 -16.11 17.26 3.83
N LEU A 225 -17.29 16.68 4.01
CA LEU A 225 -18.55 17.40 3.89
C LEU A 225 -18.64 18.61 4.85
N GLY A 226 -18.08 18.48 6.04
CA GLY A 226 -18.06 19.56 7.04
C GLY A 226 -17.33 20.82 6.57
N LYS A 227 -16.33 20.70 5.68
CA LYS A 227 -15.62 21.86 5.11
C LYS A 227 -16.47 22.69 4.15
N TRP A 228 -17.47 22.07 3.55
CA TRP A 228 -18.40 22.68 2.57
C TRP A 228 -19.71 23.14 3.20
N ARG A 229 -19.81 23.00 4.52
CA ARG A 229 -20.99 23.40 5.27
C ARG A 229 -20.88 24.85 5.72
N ASN A 230 -21.89 25.66 5.40
CA ASN A 230 -22.01 27.00 5.94
C ASN A 230 -22.40 26.91 7.43
N GLU A 231 -21.66 27.54 8.30
CA GLU A 231 -21.87 27.49 9.75
C GLU A 231 -23.17 28.17 10.19
N ASP A 232 -23.54 29.28 9.53
CA ASP A 232 -24.71 30.09 9.90
C ASP A 232 -26.03 29.44 9.41
N THR A 233 -26.06 28.99 8.17
CA THR A 233 -27.28 28.46 7.55
C THR A 233 -27.42 26.95 7.67
N GLY A 234 -26.32 26.25 7.93
CA GLY A 234 -26.24 24.79 7.89
C GLY A 234 -26.29 24.17 6.49
N ALA A 235 -26.44 24.99 5.44
CA ALA A 235 -26.47 24.54 4.07
C ALA A 235 -25.11 24.01 3.62
N MET A 236 -25.09 22.96 2.78
CA MET A 236 -23.88 22.41 2.19
C MET A 236 -23.78 22.81 0.71
N ASP A 237 -22.69 23.47 0.33
CA ASP A 237 -22.39 23.72 -1.07
C ASP A 237 -21.42 22.66 -1.58
N LEU A 238 -21.94 21.64 -2.24
CA LEU A 238 -21.18 20.47 -2.71
C LEU A 238 -20.90 20.52 -4.21
N THR A 239 -21.07 21.66 -4.87
CA THR A 239 -20.89 21.82 -6.32
C THR A 239 -19.48 21.45 -6.75
N GLU A 240 -18.46 21.78 -5.96
CA GLU A 240 -17.06 21.49 -6.22
C GLU A 240 -16.48 20.40 -5.32
N CYS A 241 -17.32 19.65 -4.61
CA CYS A 241 -16.90 18.55 -3.76
C CYS A 241 -17.33 17.21 -4.34
N LYS A 242 -16.36 16.41 -4.75
CA LYS A 242 -16.57 15.04 -5.21
C LYS A 242 -15.78 14.08 -4.33
N ILE A 243 -16.43 12.99 -3.95
CA ILE A 243 -15.83 11.92 -3.14
C ILE A 243 -15.93 10.62 -3.93
N VAL A 244 -14.84 9.86 -3.94
CA VAL A 244 -14.79 8.57 -4.63
C VAL A 244 -14.48 7.47 -3.62
N TYR A 245 -15.31 6.45 -3.61
CA TYR A 245 -15.11 5.22 -2.86
C TYR A 245 -14.90 4.05 -3.82
N VAL A 246 -13.76 3.39 -3.72
CA VAL A 246 -13.39 2.26 -4.59
C VAL A 246 -13.60 0.96 -3.82
N ALA A 247 -14.49 0.11 -4.31
CA ALA A 247 -14.75 -1.22 -3.75
C ALA A 247 -14.23 -2.31 -4.69
N PRO A 248 -13.69 -3.42 -4.16
CA PRO A 248 -12.99 -4.42 -4.97
C PRO A 248 -13.88 -5.23 -5.92
N MET A 249 -15.20 -5.24 -5.71
CA MET A 249 -16.14 -6.04 -6.50
C MET A 249 -17.45 -5.29 -6.76
N LYS A 250 -18.08 -5.51 -7.91
CA LYS A 250 -19.36 -4.88 -8.30
C LYS A 250 -20.47 -5.11 -7.26
N ALA A 251 -20.58 -6.30 -6.68
CA ALA A 251 -21.58 -6.58 -5.65
C ALA A 251 -21.41 -5.69 -4.42
N LEU A 252 -20.17 -5.46 -4.00
CA LEU A 252 -19.84 -4.56 -2.90
C LEU A 252 -20.09 -3.09 -3.26
N VAL A 253 -19.90 -2.70 -4.52
CA VAL A 253 -20.22 -1.33 -4.98
C VAL A 253 -21.69 -1.01 -4.73
N ALA A 254 -22.62 -1.88 -5.15
CA ALA A 254 -24.06 -1.70 -4.97
C ALA A 254 -24.44 -1.66 -3.47
N GLU A 255 -23.88 -2.58 -2.68
CA GLU A 255 -24.10 -2.62 -1.23
C GLU A 255 -23.62 -1.33 -0.54
N GLN A 256 -22.38 -0.91 -0.82
CA GLN A 256 -21.81 0.29 -0.23
C GLN A 256 -22.51 1.57 -0.71
N ALA A 257 -22.90 1.63 -1.99
CA ALA A 257 -23.67 2.77 -2.50
C ALA A 257 -25.01 2.93 -1.77
N ASN A 258 -25.72 1.83 -1.55
CA ASN A 258 -26.98 1.84 -0.79
C ASN A 258 -26.76 2.22 0.68
N HIS A 259 -25.71 1.68 1.29
CA HIS A 259 -25.34 1.99 2.67
C HIS A 259 -24.98 3.48 2.85
N PHE A 260 -24.20 4.06 1.95
CA PHE A 260 -23.86 5.48 2.01
C PHE A 260 -25.08 6.35 1.66
N ARG A 261 -25.89 5.97 0.68
CA ARG A 261 -27.09 6.71 0.28
C ARG A 261 -28.04 6.90 1.46
N SER A 262 -28.39 5.83 2.17
CA SER A 262 -29.30 5.90 3.31
C SER A 262 -28.78 6.77 4.46
N ARG A 263 -27.47 6.84 4.65
CA ARG A 263 -26.86 7.59 5.75
C ARG A 263 -26.51 9.03 5.40
N LEU A 264 -26.34 9.33 4.11
CA LEU A 264 -25.96 10.67 3.62
C LEU A 264 -27.18 11.44 3.05
N GLU A 265 -28.32 10.79 2.88
CA GLU A 265 -29.58 11.42 2.46
C GLU A 265 -29.96 12.66 3.32
N PRO A 266 -29.85 12.62 4.67
CA PRO A 266 -30.21 13.77 5.50
C PRO A 266 -29.37 15.04 5.22
N PHE A 267 -28.25 14.89 4.54
CA PHE A 267 -27.35 16.00 4.19
C PHE A 267 -27.53 16.50 2.75
N GLY A 268 -28.51 15.97 2.00
CA GLY A 268 -28.70 16.28 0.60
C GLY A 268 -27.60 15.76 -0.33
N VAL A 269 -26.81 14.79 0.13
CA VAL A 269 -25.70 14.21 -0.63
C VAL A 269 -26.19 13.15 -1.59
N VAL A 270 -25.95 13.34 -2.88
CA VAL A 270 -26.30 12.37 -3.92
C VAL A 270 -25.19 11.32 -4.05
N VAL A 271 -25.56 10.05 -3.82
CA VAL A 271 -24.66 8.90 -3.90
C VAL A 271 -25.05 8.00 -5.06
N ASN A 272 -24.16 7.76 -5.99
CA ASN A 272 -24.38 6.86 -7.13
C ASN A 272 -23.27 5.84 -7.30
N GLU A 273 -23.63 4.71 -7.88
CA GLU A 273 -22.68 3.68 -8.29
C GLU A 273 -22.24 3.89 -9.73
N LEU A 274 -20.98 3.60 -10.03
CA LEU A 274 -20.41 3.66 -11.36
C LEU A 274 -19.58 2.41 -11.63
N THR A 275 -20.18 1.48 -12.37
CA THR A 275 -19.57 0.19 -12.72
C THR A 275 -19.56 -0.01 -14.23
N GLY A 276 -19.11 -1.19 -14.70
CA GLY A 276 -19.24 -1.55 -16.12
C GLY A 276 -20.69 -1.67 -16.56
N ASP A 277 -21.58 -2.10 -15.66
CA ASP A 277 -22.99 -2.37 -15.93
C ASP A 277 -23.87 -1.17 -15.63
N SER A 278 -23.52 -0.35 -14.63
CA SER A 278 -24.21 0.88 -14.26
C SER A 278 -23.43 2.09 -14.76
N GLN A 279 -23.89 2.68 -15.87
CA GLN A 279 -23.24 3.84 -16.47
C GLN A 279 -24.05 5.11 -16.13
N LEU A 280 -23.34 6.14 -15.71
CA LEU A 280 -23.92 7.46 -15.47
C LEU A 280 -23.69 8.36 -16.69
N THR A 281 -24.67 9.16 -17.01
CA THR A 281 -24.52 10.25 -17.99
C THR A 281 -23.65 11.37 -17.41
N LYS A 282 -23.12 12.26 -18.26
CA LYS A 282 -22.35 13.42 -17.80
C LYS A 282 -23.13 14.30 -16.83
N ALA A 283 -24.42 14.50 -17.09
CA ALA A 283 -25.29 15.27 -16.21
C ALA A 283 -25.44 14.59 -14.84
N GLN A 284 -25.69 13.28 -14.80
CA GLN A 284 -25.77 12.53 -13.54
C GLN A 284 -24.45 12.53 -12.77
N ILE A 285 -23.31 12.46 -13.46
CA ILE A 285 -21.99 12.57 -12.81
C ILE A 285 -21.81 13.96 -12.19
N ALA A 286 -22.23 15.01 -12.89
CA ALA A 286 -22.14 16.38 -12.38
C ALA A 286 -22.96 16.57 -11.10
N GLU A 287 -24.15 15.97 -11.02
CA GLU A 287 -25.04 16.03 -9.85
C GLU A 287 -24.62 15.09 -8.70
N THR A 288 -23.76 14.11 -8.99
CA THR A 288 -23.33 13.13 -7.99
C THR A 288 -22.21 13.68 -7.13
N HIS A 289 -22.36 13.60 -5.81
CA HIS A 289 -21.36 14.04 -4.84
C HIS A 289 -20.44 12.89 -4.40
N VAL A 290 -20.99 11.69 -4.19
CA VAL A 290 -20.23 10.49 -3.83
C VAL A 290 -20.40 9.43 -4.91
N ILE A 291 -19.31 9.02 -5.53
CA ILE A 291 -19.28 7.91 -6.48
C ILE A 291 -18.68 6.69 -5.80
N VAL A 292 -19.42 5.58 -5.85
CA VAL A 292 -18.95 4.26 -5.46
C VAL A 292 -18.63 3.47 -6.73
N THR A 293 -17.41 2.98 -6.87
CA THR A 293 -16.93 2.38 -8.13
C THR A 293 -15.98 1.20 -7.89
N THR A 294 -15.60 0.49 -8.96
CA THR A 294 -14.56 -0.53 -8.92
C THR A 294 -13.20 0.03 -9.36
N PRO A 295 -12.06 -0.63 -8.98
CA PRO A 295 -10.72 -0.18 -9.34
C PRO A 295 -10.55 -0.02 -10.85
N GLU A 296 -11.04 -0.98 -11.64
CA GLU A 296 -10.91 -0.98 -13.11
C GLU A 296 -11.66 0.21 -13.72
N LYS A 297 -12.86 0.51 -13.19
CA LYS A 297 -13.65 1.62 -13.71
C LYS A 297 -13.05 2.96 -13.31
N TRP A 298 -12.53 3.06 -12.09
CA TRP A 298 -11.82 4.26 -11.65
C TRP A 298 -10.56 4.52 -12.48
N ASP A 299 -9.77 3.49 -12.77
CA ASP A 299 -8.59 3.60 -13.64
C ASP A 299 -8.95 4.14 -15.04
N VAL A 300 -10.02 3.59 -15.65
CA VAL A 300 -10.49 4.08 -16.97
C VAL A 300 -10.91 5.54 -16.93
N ILE A 301 -11.57 5.99 -15.85
CA ILE A 301 -12.04 7.38 -15.72
C ILE A 301 -10.88 8.33 -15.49
N SER A 302 -9.96 7.97 -14.60
CA SER A 302 -8.83 8.81 -14.24
C SER A 302 -7.84 9.04 -15.40
N ARG A 303 -7.78 8.09 -16.35
CA ARG A 303 -6.94 8.18 -17.55
C ARG A 303 -7.58 8.92 -18.73
N LYS A 304 -8.89 9.16 -18.72
CA LYS A 304 -9.55 9.88 -19.80
C LYS A 304 -9.23 11.37 -19.73
N SER A 305 -8.27 11.80 -20.52
CA SER A 305 -7.80 13.18 -20.57
C SER A 305 -8.84 14.20 -21.09
N SER A 306 -9.90 13.72 -21.75
CA SER A 306 -10.95 14.58 -22.32
C SER A 306 -12.00 15.06 -21.32
N ASP A 307 -12.08 14.45 -20.12
CA ASP A 307 -13.06 14.76 -19.07
C ASP A 307 -12.39 14.95 -17.71
N THR A 308 -11.36 15.80 -17.67
CA THR A 308 -10.63 16.13 -16.43
C THR A 308 -11.46 16.90 -15.40
N SER A 309 -12.63 17.42 -15.80
CA SER A 309 -13.47 18.24 -14.92
C SER A 309 -13.89 17.51 -13.64
N TYR A 310 -14.29 16.23 -13.74
CA TYR A 310 -14.70 15.46 -12.55
C TYR A 310 -13.52 15.09 -11.64
N THR A 311 -12.42 14.59 -12.22
CA THR A 311 -11.24 14.15 -11.44
C THR A 311 -10.58 15.30 -10.69
N ASN A 312 -10.64 16.52 -11.25
CA ASN A 312 -10.14 17.72 -10.59
C ASN A 312 -10.96 18.15 -9.36
N LEU A 313 -12.21 17.74 -9.29
CA LEU A 313 -13.11 18.03 -8.17
C LEU A 313 -13.06 16.98 -7.06
N VAL A 314 -12.32 15.88 -7.25
CA VAL A 314 -12.18 14.84 -6.23
C VAL A 314 -11.34 15.37 -5.07
N ARG A 315 -11.99 15.48 -3.92
CA ARG A 315 -11.38 15.96 -2.66
C ARG A 315 -10.99 14.81 -1.73
N LEU A 316 -11.72 13.70 -1.83
CA LEU A 316 -11.48 12.51 -1.01
C LEU A 316 -11.55 11.26 -1.88
N LEU A 317 -10.51 10.44 -1.81
CA LEU A 317 -10.46 9.11 -2.42
C LEU A 317 -10.29 8.06 -1.33
N ILE A 318 -11.22 7.11 -1.27
CA ILE A 318 -11.20 5.97 -0.33
C ILE A 318 -11.06 4.70 -1.15
N ILE A 319 -10.06 3.86 -0.81
CA ILE A 319 -9.74 2.61 -1.53
C ILE A 319 -9.82 1.42 -0.57
#